data_f98778e466e0e83f459aea948d9965ae
#
_entry.id   f98778e466e0e83f459aea948d9965ae
#
_cell.length_a   1.000
_cell.length_b   1.000
_cell.length_c   1.000
_cell.angle_alpha   90.00
_cell.angle_beta   90.00
_cell.angle_gamma   90.00
#
_symmetry.space_group_name_H-M   'P 1'
#
loop_
_entity.id
_entity.type
_entity.pdbx_description
1 polymer ?
#
loop_
_entity_poly.entity_id
_entity_poly.type
_entity_poly.pdbx_seq_one_letter_code
_entity_poly.pdbx_strand_id
1 'polypeptide(L)'
;MSAYEQWIAFLTIMRKEVRRYLRIWTQTLLPSAITMSMYFLIFGTLIGKRIGTMGGVSYMEFVVPGLIMMAIITNTYANVVGSFFGAKFNNSIEELLVSPTPNYVIVLGYVAGGVSRGILVSIIVTAVALFFTKLDIYNWFVVISVVALTSVAFSLCGLINAVFANTFDDVNIVPTFVLTPLTYLGGVFYSLDLLPDFWAGVSQINPLVYVVNAFRYGVLGVSDVDITVSFTMLIGLTVAAFAYAMHLLSTGTRLRT
;
A
#
# COMPACT_ATOMS: atom_id res chain seq x y z
N MET A 1 9.92 13.76 26.96
CA MET A 1 10.27 14.61 25.80
C MET A 1 9.27 15.73 25.61
N SER A 2 9.75 16.94 25.32
CA SER A 2 8.88 18.05 24.88
C SER A 2 8.26 17.77 23.50
N ALA A 3 7.18 18.47 23.14
CA ALA A 3 6.56 18.33 21.82
C ALA A 3 7.55 18.64 20.66
N TYR A 4 8.46 19.58 20.88
CA TYR A 4 9.51 19.91 19.93
C TYR A 4 10.53 18.78 19.72
N GLU A 5 10.95 18.12 20.78
CA GLU A 5 11.85 16.95 20.68
C GLU A 5 11.18 15.75 20.01
N GLN A 6 9.90 15.53 20.27
CA GLN A 6 9.11 14.50 19.59
C GLN A 6 9.00 14.76 18.08
N TRP A 7 8.79 16.04 17.70
CA TRP A 7 8.77 16.45 16.29
C TRP A 7 10.11 16.23 15.60
N ILE A 8 11.23 16.56 16.28
CA ILE A 8 12.57 16.29 15.75
C ILE A 8 12.81 14.79 15.57
N ALA A 9 12.42 13.97 16.57
CA ALA A 9 12.55 12.51 16.49
C ALA A 9 11.74 11.94 15.32
N PHE A 10 10.47 12.36 15.16
CA PHE A 10 9.64 12.00 14.02
C PHE A 10 10.29 12.33 12.67
N LEU A 11 10.74 13.58 12.51
CA LEU A 11 11.40 14.03 11.27
C LEU A 11 12.71 13.26 11.01
N THR A 12 13.43 12.90 12.04
CA THR A 12 14.70 12.16 11.92
C THR A 12 14.45 10.75 11.40
N ILE A 13 13.46 10.02 11.96
CA ILE A 13 13.07 8.70 11.51
C ILE A 13 12.54 8.78 10.07
N MET A 14 11.62 9.69 9.77
CA MET A 14 11.07 9.87 8.44
C MET A 14 12.17 10.16 7.40
N ARG A 15 13.10 11.10 7.71
CA ARG A 15 14.22 11.44 6.80
C ARG A 15 15.15 10.25 6.57
N LYS A 16 15.42 9.45 7.61
CA LYS A 16 16.20 8.20 7.50
C LYS A 16 15.54 7.27 6.50
N GLU A 17 14.21 7.06 6.62
CA GLU A 17 13.43 6.18 5.76
C GLU A 17 13.42 6.68 4.30
N VAL A 18 13.16 7.97 4.08
CA VAL A 18 13.17 8.58 2.74
C VAL A 18 14.55 8.45 2.08
N ARG A 19 15.61 8.81 2.81
CA ARG A 19 16.98 8.70 2.28
C ARG A 19 17.37 7.26 1.98
N ARG A 20 16.89 6.29 2.75
CA ARG A 20 17.18 4.88 2.55
C ARG A 20 16.65 4.41 1.18
N TYR A 21 15.36 4.54 0.90
CA TYR A 21 14.82 4.05 -0.37
C TYR A 21 15.25 4.88 -1.58
N LEU A 22 15.50 6.18 -1.42
CA LEU A 22 16.02 7.03 -2.49
C LEU A 22 17.47 6.69 -2.85
N ARG A 23 18.30 6.30 -1.88
CA ARG A 23 19.68 5.87 -2.15
C ARG A 23 19.75 4.65 -3.06
N ILE A 24 18.78 3.76 -2.93
CA ILE A 24 18.70 2.51 -3.71
C ILE A 24 17.51 2.54 -4.68
N TRP A 25 17.22 3.72 -5.29
CA TRP A 25 16.03 3.92 -6.13
C TRP A 25 15.93 2.94 -7.30
N THR A 26 17.07 2.48 -7.82
CA THR A 26 17.12 1.46 -8.88
C THR A 26 16.56 0.09 -8.44
N GLN A 27 16.59 -0.19 -7.13
CA GLN A 27 16.02 -1.41 -6.55
C GLN A 27 14.63 -1.20 -5.95
N THR A 28 14.27 0.03 -5.60
CA THR A 28 13.02 0.33 -4.88
C THR A 28 11.93 0.92 -5.77
N LEU A 29 12.28 1.75 -6.73
CA LEU A 29 11.31 2.48 -7.57
C LEU A 29 11.29 1.97 -9.02
N LEU A 30 12.46 1.74 -9.60
CA LEU A 30 12.58 1.31 -11.00
C LEU A 30 11.88 -0.02 -11.30
N PRO A 31 11.96 -1.08 -10.45
CA PRO A 31 11.23 -2.31 -10.70
C PRO A 31 9.72 -2.11 -10.80
N SER A 32 9.16 -1.21 -9.98
CA SER A 32 7.71 -0.91 -10.03
C SER A 32 7.32 -0.27 -11.36
N ALA A 33 8.12 0.67 -11.87
CA ALA A 33 7.88 1.30 -13.18
C ALA A 33 7.95 0.26 -14.31
N ILE A 34 8.97 -0.59 -14.31
CA ILE A 34 9.15 -1.64 -15.35
C ILE A 34 7.99 -2.64 -15.28
N THR A 35 7.69 -3.18 -14.11
CA THR A 35 6.62 -4.18 -13.92
C THR A 35 5.27 -3.61 -14.35
N MET A 36 4.94 -2.37 -13.96
CA MET A 36 3.68 -1.75 -14.34
C MET A 36 3.63 -1.44 -15.85
N SER A 37 4.74 -1.05 -16.46
CA SER A 37 4.81 -0.90 -17.93
C SER A 37 4.48 -2.22 -18.64
N MET A 38 5.00 -3.36 -18.13
CA MET A 38 4.68 -4.68 -18.69
C MET A 38 3.20 -5.04 -18.50
N TYR A 39 2.64 -4.76 -17.32
CA TYR A 39 1.20 -4.96 -17.10
C TYR A 39 0.35 -4.09 -18.03
N PHE A 40 0.67 -2.81 -18.21
CA PHE A 40 -0.05 -1.94 -19.14
C PHE A 40 0.06 -2.43 -20.59
N LEU A 41 1.22 -2.91 -21.01
CA LEU A 41 1.39 -3.48 -22.33
C LEU A 41 0.56 -4.76 -22.50
N ILE A 42 0.63 -5.70 -21.57
CA ILE A 42 -0.06 -6.99 -21.67
C ILE A 42 -1.58 -6.78 -21.55
N PHE A 43 -2.04 -6.20 -20.46
CA PHE A 43 -3.47 -6.06 -20.18
C PHE A 43 -4.13 -4.95 -20.99
N GLY A 44 -3.42 -3.85 -21.26
CA GLY A 44 -3.95 -2.75 -22.04
C GLY A 44 -3.97 -3.04 -23.54
N THR A 45 -2.82 -3.38 -24.13
CA THR A 45 -2.72 -3.47 -25.60
C THR A 45 -3.01 -4.85 -26.15
N LEU A 46 -2.56 -5.93 -25.50
CA LEU A 46 -2.72 -7.28 -26.01
C LEU A 46 -4.08 -7.89 -25.62
N ILE A 47 -4.43 -7.85 -24.36
CA ILE A 47 -5.68 -8.43 -23.83
C ILE A 47 -6.84 -7.46 -24.02
N GLY A 48 -6.62 -6.16 -23.75
CA GLY A 48 -7.67 -5.13 -23.80
C GLY A 48 -8.36 -5.02 -25.13
N LYS A 49 -7.64 -5.20 -26.24
CA LYS A 49 -8.25 -5.23 -27.59
C LYS A 49 -9.25 -6.37 -27.80
N ARG A 50 -9.12 -7.47 -27.04
CA ARG A 50 -10.03 -8.63 -27.14
C ARG A 50 -11.22 -8.51 -26.22
N ILE A 51 -11.06 -7.89 -25.04
CA ILE A 51 -12.13 -7.71 -24.04
C ILE A 51 -13.05 -6.54 -24.46
N GLY A 52 -12.48 -5.46 -25.02
CA GLY A 52 -13.23 -4.28 -25.41
C GLY A 52 -13.53 -3.35 -24.25
N THR A 53 -14.78 -3.34 -23.77
CA THR A 53 -15.24 -2.45 -22.68
C THR A 53 -15.59 -3.24 -21.42
N MET A 54 -15.37 -2.63 -20.25
CA MET A 54 -15.74 -3.15 -18.94
C MET A 54 -16.19 -2.00 -18.04
N GLY A 55 -17.35 -2.15 -17.36
CA GLY A 55 -17.89 -1.09 -16.54
C GLY A 55 -18.22 0.21 -17.28
N GLY A 56 -18.49 0.14 -18.59
CA GLY A 56 -18.81 1.31 -19.42
C GLY A 56 -17.59 2.10 -19.95
N VAL A 57 -16.37 1.70 -19.56
CA VAL A 57 -15.11 2.32 -20.02
C VAL A 57 -14.26 1.31 -20.79
N SER A 58 -13.19 1.74 -21.46
CA SER A 58 -12.28 0.80 -22.10
C SER A 58 -11.61 -0.09 -21.04
N TYR A 59 -11.31 -1.35 -21.41
CA TYR A 59 -10.66 -2.28 -20.47
C TYR A 59 -9.35 -1.71 -19.90
N MET A 60 -8.59 -0.97 -20.71
CA MET A 60 -7.37 -0.32 -20.27
C MET A 60 -7.64 0.72 -19.18
N GLU A 61 -8.63 1.61 -19.38
CA GLU A 61 -9.02 2.60 -18.38
C GLU A 61 -9.50 1.94 -17.09
N PHE A 62 -10.21 0.83 -17.18
CA PHE A 62 -10.71 0.07 -16.03
C PHE A 62 -9.57 -0.52 -15.18
N VAL A 63 -8.54 -1.09 -15.81
CA VAL A 63 -7.45 -1.81 -15.13
C VAL A 63 -6.40 -0.86 -14.54
N VAL A 64 -6.16 0.29 -15.15
CA VAL A 64 -5.12 1.23 -14.71
C VAL A 64 -5.23 1.64 -13.25
N PRO A 65 -6.38 2.06 -12.71
CA PRO A 65 -6.53 2.39 -11.29
C PRO A 65 -6.18 1.22 -10.37
N GLY A 66 -6.60 0.01 -10.74
CA GLY A 66 -6.28 -1.20 -9.99
C GLY A 66 -4.77 -1.48 -9.92
N LEU A 67 -4.06 -1.33 -11.05
CA LEU A 67 -2.61 -1.52 -11.12
C LEU A 67 -1.84 -0.44 -10.34
N ILE A 68 -2.31 0.80 -10.36
CA ILE A 68 -1.72 1.87 -9.52
C ILE A 68 -1.86 1.50 -8.05
N MET A 69 -3.05 1.06 -7.61
CA MET A 69 -3.27 0.66 -6.21
C MET A 69 -2.44 -0.57 -5.82
N MET A 70 -2.33 -1.56 -6.69
CA MET A 70 -1.46 -2.71 -6.49
C MET A 70 0.00 -2.29 -6.25
N ALA A 71 0.51 -1.34 -7.03
CA ALA A 71 1.85 -0.81 -6.87
C ALA A 71 2.02 -0.08 -5.53
N ILE A 72 1.05 0.76 -5.13
CA ILE A 72 1.07 1.49 -3.86
C ILE A 72 1.09 0.51 -2.69
N ILE A 73 0.17 -0.43 -2.65
CA ILE A 73 0.03 -1.44 -1.59
C ILE A 73 1.36 -2.20 -1.39
N THR A 74 1.88 -2.76 -2.47
CA THR A 74 3.11 -3.56 -2.41
C THR A 74 4.32 -2.75 -1.96
N ASN A 75 4.47 -1.53 -2.46
CA ASN A 75 5.63 -0.70 -2.17
C ASN A 75 5.60 -0.07 -0.78
N THR A 76 4.44 0.35 -0.29
CA THR A 76 4.30 0.89 1.07
C THR A 76 4.56 -0.19 2.11
N TYR A 77 3.97 -1.36 1.91
CA TYR A 77 4.19 -2.53 2.75
C TYR A 77 5.67 -2.94 2.78
N ALA A 78 6.27 -3.17 1.60
CA ALA A 78 7.66 -3.60 1.45
C ALA A 78 8.65 -2.58 2.05
N ASN A 79 8.34 -1.28 1.98
CA ASN A 79 9.18 -0.25 2.57
C ASN A 79 9.32 -0.42 4.07
N VAL A 80 8.20 -0.54 4.76
CA VAL A 80 8.19 -0.57 6.22
C VAL A 80 8.62 -1.92 6.75
N VAL A 81 8.15 -3.04 6.16
CA VAL A 81 8.58 -4.37 6.59
C VAL A 81 10.08 -4.55 6.47
N GLY A 82 10.67 -4.17 5.33
CA GLY A 82 12.11 -4.30 5.12
C GLY A 82 12.95 -3.39 6.01
N SER A 83 12.47 -2.16 6.28
CA SER A 83 13.19 -1.22 7.13
C SER A 83 13.13 -1.59 8.60
N PHE A 84 11.94 -1.86 9.10
CA PHE A 84 11.74 -2.18 10.53
C PHE A 84 12.37 -3.53 10.88
N PHE A 85 12.18 -4.55 10.03
CA PHE A 85 12.84 -5.83 10.21
C PHE A 85 14.36 -5.72 10.12
N GLY A 86 14.89 -4.94 9.17
CA GLY A 86 16.33 -4.68 9.10
C GLY A 86 16.88 -3.99 10.36
N ALA A 87 16.13 -3.08 10.97
CA ALA A 87 16.49 -2.46 12.23
C ALA A 87 16.46 -3.45 13.41
N LYS A 88 15.46 -4.37 13.42
CA LYS A 88 15.35 -5.45 14.39
C LYS A 88 16.50 -6.44 14.22
N PHE A 89 16.77 -6.90 13.02
CA PHE A 89 17.83 -7.86 12.72
C PHE A 89 19.24 -7.37 13.10
N ASN A 90 19.48 -6.07 12.94
CA ASN A 90 20.76 -5.44 13.32
C ASN A 90 20.77 -4.93 14.77
N ASN A 91 19.78 -5.28 15.61
CA ASN A 91 19.61 -4.83 16.99
C ASN A 91 19.51 -3.30 17.19
N SER A 92 19.47 -2.51 16.09
CA SER A 92 19.36 -1.05 16.17
C SER A 92 17.97 -0.56 16.60
N ILE A 93 16.97 -1.43 16.55
CA ILE A 93 15.63 -1.12 17.07
C ILE A 93 15.64 -1.01 18.60
N GLU A 94 16.49 -1.77 19.29
CA GLU A 94 16.59 -1.74 20.76
C GLU A 94 17.08 -0.38 21.24
N GLU A 95 18.05 0.22 20.56
CA GLU A 95 18.52 1.58 20.87
C GLU A 95 17.37 2.60 20.76
N LEU A 96 16.52 2.43 19.76
CA LEU A 96 15.37 3.30 19.55
C LEU A 96 14.29 3.09 20.63
N LEU A 97 14.05 1.84 21.06
CA LEU A 97 13.08 1.50 22.10
C LEU A 97 13.53 1.89 23.51
N VAL A 98 14.82 1.91 23.78
CA VAL A 98 15.39 2.39 25.06
C VAL A 98 15.45 3.92 25.11
N SER A 99 15.42 4.59 23.96
CA SER A 99 15.40 6.05 23.90
C SER A 99 14.11 6.60 24.55
N PRO A 100 14.10 7.85 25.02
CA PRO A 100 12.89 8.47 25.58
C PRO A 100 11.82 8.78 24.52
N THR A 101 11.95 8.28 23.30
CA THR A 101 11.03 8.51 22.18
C THR A 101 9.74 7.72 22.39
N PRO A 102 8.57 8.38 22.41
CA PRO A 102 7.29 7.67 22.53
C PRO A 102 7.04 6.70 21.36
N ASN A 103 6.43 5.54 21.66
CA ASN A 103 6.16 4.50 20.65
C ASN A 103 5.36 5.00 19.45
N TYR A 104 4.40 5.90 19.65
CA TYR A 104 3.62 6.46 18.54
C TYR A 104 4.48 7.30 17.59
N VAL A 105 5.52 7.98 18.07
CA VAL A 105 6.47 8.74 17.24
C VAL A 105 7.28 7.79 16.37
N ILE A 106 7.69 6.65 16.92
CA ILE A 106 8.40 5.60 16.18
C ILE A 106 7.50 5.05 15.08
N VAL A 107 6.27 4.61 15.42
CA VAL A 107 5.30 4.09 14.44
C VAL A 107 5.04 5.11 13.33
N LEU A 108 4.70 6.35 13.70
CA LEU A 108 4.41 7.41 12.73
C LEU A 108 5.61 7.74 11.83
N GLY A 109 6.83 7.70 12.36
CA GLY A 109 8.06 7.94 11.59
C GLY A 109 8.29 6.90 10.49
N TYR A 110 8.14 5.60 10.82
CA TYR A 110 8.23 4.51 9.83
C TYR A 110 7.08 4.56 8.83
N VAL A 111 5.84 4.77 9.31
CA VAL A 111 4.66 4.91 8.46
C VAL A 111 4.79 6.09 7.49
N ALA A 112 5.25 7.24 7.96
CA ALA A 112 5.50 8.41 7.09
C ALA A 112 6.54 8.11 5.99
N GLY A 113 7.55 7.31 6.30
CA GLY A 113 8.49 6.79 5.30
C GLY A 113 7.81 5.90 4.25
N GLY A 114 6.91 5.01 4.67
CA GLY A 114 6.11 4.17 3.77
C GLY A 114 5.16 5.01 2.91
N VAL A 115 4.43 5.94 3.51
CA VAL A 115 3.51 6.87 2.81
C VAL A 115 4.26 7.68 1.76
N SER A 116 5.42 8.24 2.10
CA SER A 116 6.23 9.01 1.13
C SER A 116 6.65 8.18 -0.08
N ARG A 117 7.00 6.91 0.11
CA ARG A 117 7.29 5.98 -0.99
C ARG A 117 6.03 5.63 -1.78
N GLY A 118 4.90 5.40 -1.12
CA GLY A 118 3.61 5.15 -1.76
C GLY A 118 3.19 6.29 -2.69
N ILE A 119 3.29 7.54 -2.22
CA ILE A 119 3.02 8.74 -3.02
C ILE A 119 3.97 8.82 -4.23
N LEU A 120 5.26 8.61 -4.02
CA LEU A 120 6.24 8.67 -5.11
C LEU A 120 5.98 7.58 -6.16
N VAL A 121 5.68 6.35 -5.73
CA VAL A 121 5.33 5.25 -6.63
C VAL A 121 4.01 5.55 -7.36
N SER A 122 3.00 6.11 -6.69
CA SER A 122 1.74 6.48 -7.35
C SER A 122 1.98 7.49 -8.49
N ILE A 123 2.82 8.48 -8.27
CA ILE A 123 3.20 9.47 -9.28
C ILE A 123 3.93 8.80 -10.45
N ILE A 124 4.93 7.96 -10.17
CA ILE A 124 5.71 7.27 -11.20
C ILE A 124 4.82 6.35 -12.04
N VAL A 125 3.98 5.54 -11.40
CA VAL A 125 3.12 4.57 -12.10
C VAL A 125 2.02 5.29 -12.87
N THR A 126 1.44 6.37 -12.33
CA THR A 126 0.49 7.21 -13.05
C THR A 126 1.15 7.87 -14.27
N ALA A 127 2.36 8.40 -14.13
CA ALA A 127 3.11 8.96 -15.25
C ALA A 127 3.36 7.91 -16.36
N VAL A 128 3.68 6.68 -15.97
CA VAL A 128 3.81 5.56 -16.93
C VAL A 128 2.46 5.24 -17.57
N ALA A 129 1.36 5.21 -16.82
CA ALA A 129 0.02 4.92 -17.33
C ALA A 129 -0.42 5.93 -18.40
N LEU A 130 -0.05 7.20 -18.27
CA LEU A 130 -0.38 8.26 -19.24
C LEU A 130 0.24 8.05 -20.63
N PHE A 131 1.27 7.21 -20.78
CA PHE A 131 1.78 6.80 -22.10
C PHE A 131 0.85 5.80 -22.79
N PHE A 132 0.00 5.10 -22.04
CA PHE A 132 -0.87 4.04 -22.54
C PHE A 132 -2.33 4.44 -22.66
N THR A 133 -2.80 5.35 -21.79
CA THR A 133 -4.20 5.80 -21.77
C THR A 133 -4.32 7.23 -21.26
N LYS A 134 -5.43 7.87 -21.58
CA LYS A 134 -5.79 9.15 -20.97
C LYS A 134 -6.49 8.89 -19.65
N LEU A 135 -6.11 9.63 -18.61
CA LEU A 135 -6.73 9.56 -17.30
C LEU A 135 -7.37 10.91 -17.00
N ASP A 136 -8.67 10.97 -17.05
CA ASP A 136 -9.46 12.13 -16.63
C ASP A 136 -9.93 11.87 -15.19
N ILE A 137 -9.29 12.54 -14.23
CA ILE A 137 -9.58 12.29 -12.80
C ILE A 137 -10.93 12.91 -12.44
N TYR A 138 -11.89 12.04 -12.07
CA TYR A 138 -13.23 12.44 -11.68
C TYR A 138 -13.25 13.22 -10.36
N ASN A 139 -12.52 12.75 -9.34
CA ASN A 139 -12.50 13.40 -8.02
C ASN A 139 -11.13 13.31 -7.35
N TRP A 140 -10.40 14.42 -7.36
CA TRP A 140 -9.07 14.54 -6.77
C TRP A 140 -9.03 14.30 -5.26
N PHE A 141 -10.07 14.72 -4.53
CA PHE A 141 -10.13 14.52 -3.08
C PHE A 141 -10.18 13.03 -2.72
N VAL A 142 -10.99 12.26 -3.45
CA VAL A 142 -11.08 10.81 -3.27
C VAL A 142 -9.75 10.15 -3.61
N VAL A 143 -9.14 10.48 -4.75
CA VAL A 143 -7.85 9.92 -5.18
C VAL A 143 -6.78 10.14 -4.11
N ILE A 144 -6.59 11.37 -3.65
CA ILE A 144 -5.56 11.72 -2.66
C ILE A 144 -5.85 11.03 -1.32
N SER A 145 -7.10 11.04 -0.87
CA SER A 145 -7.51 10.42 0.40
C SER A 145 -7.29 8.92 0.39
N VAL A 146 -7.66 8.23 -0.70
CA VAL A 146 -7.46 6.78 -0.84
C VAL A 146 -5.99 6.41 -0.89
N VAL A 147 -5.17 7.16 -1.66
CA VAL A 147 -3.71 6.94 -1.70
C VAL A 147 -3.09 7.10 -0.32
N ALA A 148 -3.46 8.16 0.40
CA ALA A 148 -2.94 8.42 1.74
C ALA A 148 -3.34 7.33 2.73
N LEU A 149 -4.65 7.02 2.84
CA LEU A 149 -5.15 6.01 3.77
C LEU A 149 -4.60 4.62 3.46
N THR A 150 -4.58 4.22 2.20
CA THR A 150 -4.00 2.94 1.78
C THR A 150 -2.53 2.85 2.14
N SER A 151 -1.77 3.91 1.86
CA SER A 151 -0.34 3.95 2.20
C SER A 151 -0.10 3.83 3.70
N VAL A 152 -0.94 4.47 4.53
CA VAL A 152 -0.87 4.35 6.00
C VAL A 152 -1.23 2.92 6.43
N ALA A 153 -2.36 2.37 5.97
CA ALA A 153 -2.84 1.04 6.35
C ALA A 153 -1.80 -0.04 6.03
N PHE A 154 -1.27 -0.07 4.81
CA PHE A 154 -0.32 -1.09 4.39
C PHE A 154 1.09 -0.88 4.94
N SER A 155 1.48 0.35 5.26
CA SER A 155 2.69 0.62 6.06
C SER A 155 2.57 0.02 7.47
N LEU A 156 1.42 0.16 8.12
CA LEU A 156 1.15 -0.44 9.42
C LEU A 156 1.12 -1.98 9.35
N CYS A 157 0.49 -2.55 8.33
CA CYS A 157 0.53 -4.00 8.11
C CYS A 157 1.97 -4.50 7.91
N GLY A 158 2.80 -3.77 7.17
CA GLY A 158 4.21 -4.07 7.01
C GLY A 158 4.99 -4.00 8.32
N LEU A 159 4.71 -3.00 9.17
CA LEU A 159 5.32 -2.89 10.50
C LEU A 159 4.93 -4.08 11.38
N ILE A 160 3.66 -4.44 11.41
CA ILE A 160 3.16 -5.59 12.17
C ILE A 160 3.87 -6.88 11.72
N ASN A 161 3.96 -7.13 10.41
CA ASN A 161 4.70 -8.30 9.91
C ASN A 161 6.16 -8.28 10.34
N ALA A 162 6.84 -7.13 10.27
CA ALA A 162 8.23 -6.99 10.69
C ALA A 162 8.47 -7.34 12.16
N VAL A 163 7.50 -7.02 13.04
CA VAL A 163 7.57 -7.39 14.47
C VAL A 163 7.55 -8.91 14.62
N PHE A 164 6.70 -9.62 13.85
CA PHE A 164 6.57 -11.08 13.94
C PHE A 164 7.67 -11.85 13.21
N ALA A 165 8.28 -11.27 12.18
CA ALA A 165 9.32 -11.90 11.40
C ALA A 165 10.59 -12.13 12.25
N ASN A 166 11.21 -13.32 12.11
CA ASN A 166 12.49 -13.68 12.73
C ASN A 166 13.60 -13.83 11.69
N THR A 167 13.24 -14.12 10.45
CA THR A 167 14.16 -14.31 9.33
C THR A 167 13.76 -13.42 8.13
N PHE A 168 14.67 -13.23 7.16
CA PHE A 168 14.35 -12.54 5.91
C PHE A 168 13.32 -13.30 5.07
N ASP A 169 13.22 -14.61 5.24
CA ASP A 169 12.21 -15.42 4.57
C ASP A 169 10.81 -15.17 5.17
N ASP A 170 10.71 -15.03 6.50
CA ASP A 170 9.44 -14.71 7.16
C ASP A 170 8.85 -13.37 6.68
N VAL A 171 9.72 -12.40 6.38
CA VAL A 171 9.29 -11.10 5.82
C VAL A 171 8.50 -11.27 4.52
N ASN A 172 8.85 -12.27 3.71
CA ASN A 172 8.25 -12.50 2.40
C ASN A 172 7.00 -13.41 2.43
N ILE A 173 6.72 -14.09 3.54
CA ILE A 173 5.55 -14.99 3.65
C ILE A 173 4.25 -14.22 3.42
N VAL A 174 4.03 -13.12 4.13
CA VAL A 174 2.78 -12.35 4.02
C VAL A 174 2.62 -11.72 2.62
N PRO A 175 3.62 -11.05 2.03
CA PRO A 175 3.50 -10.56 0.65
C PRO A 175 3.15 -11.65 -0.35
N THR A 176 3.84 -12.80 -0.28
CA THR A 176 3.71 -13.86 -1.28
C THR A 176 2.40 -14.63 -1.14
N PHE A 177 2.04 -15.05 0.08
CA PHE A 177 0.91 -15.96 0.31
C PHE A 177 -0.39 -15.26 0.69
N VAL A 178 -0.33 -14.00 1.11
CA VAL A 178 -1.53 -13.23 1.51
C VAL A 178 -1.76 -12.05 0.58
N LEU A 179 -0.83 -11.10 0.48
CA LEU A 179 -1.07 -9.89 -0.30
C LEU A 179 -1.22 -10.17 -1.80
N THR A 180 -0.38 -11.05 -2.37
CA THR A 180 -0.45 -11.35 -3.80
C THR A 180 -1.79 -11.98 -4.20
N PRO A 181 -2.28 -13.07 -3.55
CA PRO A 181 -3.59 -13.62 -3.86
C PRO A 181 -4.74 -12.62 -3.62
N LEU A 182 -4.71 -11.88 -2.50
CA LEU A 182 -5.72 -10.87 -2.22
C LEU A 182 -5.74 -9.75 -3.26
N THR A 183 -4.57 -9.36 -3.79
CA THR A 183 -4.49 -8.33 -4.83
C THR A 183 -5.11 -8.80 -6.13
N TYR A 184 -4.85 -10.04 -6.54
CA TYR A 184 -5.46 -10.62 -7.74
C TYR A 184 -6.98 -10.78 -7.58
N LEU A 185 -7.46 -11.16 -6.40
CA LEU A 185 -8.88 -11.26 -6.07
C LEU A 185 -9.50 -9.90 -5.67
N GLY A 186 -8.72 -8.83 -5.69
CA GLY A 186 -9.13 -7.48 -5.32
C GLY A 186 -9.87 -6.69 -6.40
N GLY A 187 -10.29 -7.31 -7.50
CA GLY A 187 -10.98 -6.62 -8.60
C GLY A 187 -10.07 -5.70 -9.41
N VAL A 188 -8.76 -5.95 -9.41
CA VAL A 188 -7.77 -5.17 -10.21
C VAL A 188 -8.00 -5.38 -11.71
N PHE A 189 -8.24 -6.63 -12.12
CA PHE A 189 -8.30 -7.04 -13.53
C PHE A 189 -9.70 -7.31 -14.05
N TYR A 190 -10.72 -7.32 -13.18
CA TYR A 190 -12.11 -7.64 -13.51
C TYR A 190 -13.08 -6.86 -12.62
N SER A 191 -14.31 -6.69 -13.08
CA SER A 191 -15.41 -6.17 -12.26
C SER A 191 -16.02 -7.30 -11.43
N LEU A 192 -16.45 -6.97 -10.21
CA LEU A 192 -17.14 -7.92 -9.33
C LEU A 192 -18.44 -8.45 -9.94
N ASP A 193 -19.11 -7.65 -10.77
CA ASP A 193 -20.35 -8.00 -11.45
C ASP A 193 -20.20 -9.18 -12.42
N LEU A 194 -18.96 -9.50 -12.83
CA LEU A 194 -18.68 -10.62 -13.72
C LEU A 194 -18.43 -11.93 -12.97
N LEU A 195 -18.36 -11.89 -11.65
CA LEU A 195 -18.10 -13.08 -10.85
C LEU A 195 -19.37 -13.87 -10.57
N PRO A 196 -19.30 -15.22 -10.54
CA PRO A 196 -20.34 -16.05 -9.95
C PRO A 196 -20.58 -15.68 -8.48
N ASP A 197 -21.81 -15.82 -7.98
CA ASP A 197 -22.26 -15.40 -6.65
C ASP A 197 -21.33 -15.84 -5.51
N PHE A 198 -20.82 -17.07 -5.58
CA PHE A 198 -19.88 -17.60 -4.59
C PHE A 198 -18.57 -16.76 -4.54
N TRP A 199 -17.96 -16.49 -5.71
CA TRP A 199 -16.72 -15.73 -5.78
C TRP A 199 -16.92 -14.25 -5.51
N ALA A 200 -18.08 -13.69 -5.87
CA ALA A 200 -18.47 -12.34 -5.50
C ALA A 200 -18.52 -12.19 -3.97
N GLY A 201 -19.15 -13.16 -3.26
CA GLY A 201 -19.18 -13.20 -1.79
C GLY A 201 -17.80 -13.31 -1.17
N VAL A 202 -16.93 -14.17 -1.69
CA VAL A 202 -15.52 -14.29 -1.23
C VAL A 202 -14.75 -13.00 -1.44
N SER A 203 -14.95 -12.35 -2.59
CA SER A 203 -14.27 -11.08 -2.90
C SER A 203 -14.70 -9.95 -1.97
N GLN A 204 -15.93 -9.92 -1.48
CA GLN A 204 -16.41 -8.92 -0.53
C GLN A 204 -15.73 -8.99 0.84
N ILE A 205 -15.15 -10.13 1.21
CA ILE A 205 -14.36 -10.27 2.45
C ILE A 205 -12.97 -9.65 2.26
N ASN A 206 -12.52 -9.49 1.02
CA ASN A 206 -11.19 -8.98 0.70
C ASN A 206 -11.13 -7.44 0.86
N PRO A 207 -10.33 -6.91 1.81
CA PRO A 207 -10.23 -5.45 1.99
C PRO A 207 -9.67 -4.73 0.76
N LEU A 208 -8.91 -5.41 -0.10
CA LEU A 208 -8.34 -4.80 -1.30
C LEU A 208 -9.39 -4.44 -2.35
N VAL A 209 -10.51 -5.14 -2.38
CA VAL A 209 -11.67 -4.80 -3.23
C VAL A 209 -12.13 -3.38 -2.97
N TYR A 210 -12.28 -3.02 -1.70
CA TYR A 210 -12.73 -1.68 -1.30
C TYR A 210 -11.71 -0.61 -1.64
N VAL A 211 -10.43 -0.90 -1.46
CA VAL A 211 -9.33 0.01 -1.80
C VAL A 211 -9.28 0.29 -3.30
N VAL A 212 -9.33 -0.77 -4.13
CA VAL A 212 -9.27 -0.67 -5.59
C VAL A 212 -10.50 0.06 -6.13
N ASN A 213 -11.70 -0.28 -5.62
CA ASN A 213 -12.94 0.34 -6.05
C ASN A 213 -13.03 1.81 -5.64
N ALA A 214 -12.62 2.17 -4.42
CA ALA A 214 -12.58 3.57 -4.00
C ALA A 214 -11.65 4.41 -4.89
N PHE A 215 -10.48 3.88 -5.23
CA PHE A 215 -9.55 4.57 -6.12
C PHE A 215 -10.09 4.66 -7.55
N ARG A 216 -10.69 3.58 -8.06
CA ARG A 216 -11.34 3.55 -9.38
C ARG A 216 -12.45 4.59 -9.46
N TYR A 217 -13.28 4.70 -8.43
CA TYR A 217 -14.28 5.76 -8.35
C TYR A 217 -13.64 7.16 -8.42
N GLY A 218 -12.58 7.40 -7.69
CA GLY A 218 -11.87 8.68 -7.72
C GLY A 218 -11.32 9.04 -9.11
N VAL A 219 -10.85 8.05 -9.87
CA VAL A 219 -10.27 8.25 -11.21
C VAL A 219 -11.35 8.28 -12.28
N LEU A 220 -12.28 7.32 -12.29
CA LEU A 220 -13.22 7.09 -13.41
C LEU A 220 -14.68 7.46 -13.10
N GLY A 221 -15.03 7.70 -11.84
CA GLY A 221 -16.40 7.92 -11.41
C GLY A 221 -17.24 6.63 -11.34
N VAL A 222 -16.66 5.44 -11.61
CA VAL A 222 -17.35 4.14 -11.58
C VAL A 222 -16.77 3.26 -10.48
N SER A 223 -17.64 2.48 -9.83
CA SER A 223 -17.26 1.56 -8.75
C SER A 223 -18.28 0.44 -8.65
N ASP A 224 -17.81 -0.79 -8.40
CA ASP A 224 -18.67 -1.95 -8.15
C ASP A 224 -19.19 -1.98 -6.69
N VAL A 225 -18.61 -1.14 -5.80
CA VAL A 225 -18.91 -1.09 -4.37
C VAL A 225 -19.21 0.36 -3.95
N ASP A 226 -20.12 0.53 -3.00
CA ASP A 226 -20.43 1.86 -2.46
C ASP A 226 -19.18 2.52 -1.87
N ILE A 227 -18.98 3.79 -2.22
CA ILE A 227 -17.79 4.56 -1.82
C ILE A 227 -17.75 4.77 -0.30
N THR A 228 -18.89 4.90 0.36
CA THR A 228 -18.98 5.08 1.82
C THR A 228 -18.53 3.81 2.54
N VAL A 229 -18.95 2.64 2.05
CA VAL A 229 -18.54 1.34 2.57
C VAL A 229 -17.02 1.17 2.39
N SER A 230 -16.49 1.53 1.22
CA SER A 230 -15.07 1.45 0.91
C SER A 230 -14.23 2.32 1.86
N PHE A 231 -14.62 3.56 2.10
CA PHE A 231 -13.92 4.43 3.08
C PHE A 231 -14.04 3.91 4.50
N THR A 232 -15.21 3.43 4.91
CA THR A 232 -15.43 2.87 6.25
C THR A 232 -14.50 1.67 6.50
N MET A 233 -14.41 0.75 5.53
CA MET A 233 -13.52 -0.40 5.60
C MET A 233 -12.05 0.02 5.67
N LEU A 234 -11.63 0.99 4.86
CA LEU A 234 -10.25 1.45 4.81
C LEU A 234 -9.84 2.18 6.10
N ILE A 235 -10.72 3.02 6.65
CA ILE A 235 -10.51 3.69 7.92
C ILE A 235 -10.49 2.67 9.06
N GLY A 236 -11.44 1.73 9.08
CA GLY A 236 -11.50 0.66 10.08
C GLY A 236 -10.22 -0.19 10.08
N LEU A 237 -9.74 -0.60 8.91
CA LEU A 237 -8.49 -1.32 8.76
C LEU A 237 -7.29 -0.50 9.28
N THR A 238 -7.24 0.77 8.93
CA THR A 238 -6.15 1.68 9.36
C THR A 238 -6.13 1.83 10.87
N VAL A 239 -7.29 2.09 11.49
CA VAL A 239 -7.41 2.25 12.95
C VAL A 239 -7.07 0.95 13.68
N ALA A 240 -7.58 -0.20 13.21
CA ALA A 240 -7.28 -1.50 13.79
C ALA A 240 -5.78 -1.82 13.70
N ALA A 241 -5.16 -1.62 12.53
CA ALA A 241 -3.74 -1.84 12.33
C ALA A 241 -2.89 -0.89 13.19
N PHE A 242 -3.28 0.38 13.33
CA PHE A 242 -2.57 1.33 14.19
C PHE A 242 -2.66 0.94 15.67
N ALA A 243 -3.85 0.61 16.16
CA ALA A 243 -4.05 0.18 17.54
C ALA A 243 -3.24 -1.09 17.85
N TYR A 244 -3.22 -2.05 16.91
CA TYR A 244 -2.47 -3.28 17.09
C TYR A 244 -0.95 -3.05 17.03
N ALA A 245 -0.46 -2.22 16.11
CA ALA A 245 0.95 -1.83 16.06
C ALA A 245 1.40 -1.15 17.36
N MET A 246 0.58 -0.23 17.89
CA MET A 246 0.84 0.42 19.18
C MET A 246 0.86 -0.56 20.34
N HIS A 247 -0.05 -1.52 20.37
CA HIS A 247 -0.07 -2.58 21.38
C HIS A 247 1.22 -3.41 21.33
N LEU A 248 1.67 -3.83 20.16
CA LEU A 248 2.90 -4.62 19.98
C LEU A 248 4.14 -3.86 20.48
N LEU A 249 4.27 -2.58 20.14
CA LEU A 249 5.42 -1.79 20.59
C LEU A 249 5.35 -1.50 22.10
N SER A 250 4.16 -1.29 22.67
CA SER A 250 4.00 -1.01 24.10
C SER A 250 4.30 -2.23 24.99
N THR A 251 3.96 -3.43 24.51
CA THR A 251 4.22 -4.69 25.22
C THR A 251 5.64 -5.22 25.01
N GLY A 252 6.37 -4.70 24.01
CA GLY A 252 7.69 -5.19 23.65
C GLY A 252 7.69 -6.63 23.10
N THR A 253 6.52 -7.13 22.69
CA THR A 253 6.31 -8.51 22.22
C THR A 253 7.17 -8.76 20.97
N ARG A 254 8.05 -9.78 21.03
CA ARG A 254 8.95 -10.20 19.94
C ARG A 254 9.91 -9.11 19.42
N LEU A 255 10.12 -8.04 20.19
CA LEU A 255 11.07 -6.97 19.87
C LEU A 255 12.41 -7.14 20.61
N ARG A 256 12.42 -7.97 21.65
CA ARG A 256 13.63 -8.36 22.39
C ARG A 256 14.01 -9.76 21.97
N THR A 257 15.24 -9.91 21.51
CA THR A 257 15.88 -11.22 21.24
C THR A 257 16.59 -11.70 22.50
#